data_20727a3caf5328bf45f61ffa5634fc68
#
_entry.id   20727a3caf5328bf45f61ffa5634fc68
#
_cell.length_a   1.000
_cell.length_b   1.000
_cell.length_c   1.000
_cell.angle_alpha   90.00
_cell.angle_beta   90.00
_cell.angle_gamma   90.00
#
_symmetry.space_group_name_H-M   'P 1'
#
loop_
_entity.id
_entity.type
_entity.pdbx_description
1 polymer ?
#
loop_
_entity_poly.entity_id
_entity_poly.type
_entity_poly.pdbx_seq_one_letter_code
_entity_poly.pdbx_strand_id
1 'polypeptide(L)'
;KLFHKSGYVGYTATPFANIFIPIEEDELFPRDFIINIPAPSNYIGPDKVFGTSVLENEDESDIVLPIVNRVDDYTTLIPNGHKRDDARPDVIPESLRTAIKCFIVTCAVRRLRGQTTNHNSMLVHVSRFTNWQGAIKVLVENNFDFYRRGIEMKIPSVLDELRKVFEEDHEYSYEYQNEIITETYKSFKTVSQTIIDTNSDVDSQVQVHQWADVLTHLHEAATRIQVKEINGGSGDALNYYDHPNGISVIAIGGDKLSRGLTLEGLSVSYYLRASRMYDTLMQMGRWFGYRKGYVDLCRLFTSRELNEWFCHITLASEELRAEFDYMADVAGSTPEKYALRVRTDPGVLQISASNKIRRAVYVDISWSGR
;
A
#
# COMPACT_ATOMS: atom_id res chain seq x y z
N LYS A 1 11.53 -8.03 -39.78
CA LYS A 1 12.49 -7.09 -39.18
C LYS A 1 12.59 -5.86 -40.10
N LEU A 2 12.23 -4.66 -39.58
CA LEU A 2 12.31 -3.40 -40.32
C LEU A 2 13.74 -2.78 -40.30
N PHE A 3 14.57 -3.22 -39.33
CA PHE A 3 15.91 -2.68 -39.11
C PHE A 3 16.97 -3.78 -39.09
N HIS A 4 18.19 -3.49 -39.56
CA HIS A 4 19.33 -4.40 -39.50
C HIS A 4 19.89 -4.61 -38.07
N LYS A 5 19.75 -3.58 -37.23
CA LYS A 5 20.10 -3.65 -35.80
C LYS A 5 18.95 -3.08 -35.00
N SER A 6 18.58 -3.73 -33.91
CA SER A 6 17.57 -3.26 -32.96
C SER A 6 18.00 -3.66 -31.54
N GLY A 7 17.78 -2.76 -30.57
CA GLY A 7 17.94 -3.03 -29.17
C GLY A 7 16.58 -2.92 -28.46
N TYR A 8 16.40 -3.72 -27.45
CA TYR A 8 15.22 -3.65 -26.55
C TYR A 8 15.69 -3.41 -25.13
N VAL A 9 15.12 -2.39 -24.47
CA VAL A 9 15.35 -2.11 -23.07
C VAL A 9 13.99 -2.04 -22.38
N GLY A 10 13.77 -2.93 -21.42
CA GLY A 10 12.55 -2.96 -20.60
C GLY A 10 12.79 -2.31 -19.27
N TYR A 11 11.78 -1.57 -18.76
CA TYR A 11 11.75 -1.02 -17.41
C TYR A 11 10.65 -1.69 -16.62
N THR A 12 10.96 -2.15 -15.41
CA THR A 12 9.97 -2.78 -14.52
C THR A 12 10.29 -2.49 -13.07
N ALA A 13 9.26 -2.32 -12.25
CA ALA A 13 9.37 -2.26 -10.80
C ALA A 13 9.20 -3.65 -10.14
N THR A 14 8.74 -4.66 -10.91
CA THR A 14 8.47 -6.01 -10.42
C THR A 14 9.13 -7.03 -11.35
N PRO A 15 10.44 -7.31 -11.21
CA PRO A 15 11.21 -8.09 -12.16
C PRO A 15 10.94 -9.60 -12.11
N PHE A 16 10.20 -10.10 -11.13
CA PHE A 16 10.00 -11.53 -10.89
C PHE A 16 9.57 -12.33 -12.13
N ALA A 17 8.62 -11.82 -12.91
CA ALA A 17 8.16 -12.53 -14.09
C ALA A 17 9.21 -12.53 -15.24
N ASN A 18 10.06 -11.50 -15.29
CA ASN A 18 10.99 -11.30 -16.41
C ASN A 18 12.18 -12.25 -16.37
N ILE A 19 12.64 -12.64 -15.17
CA ILE A 19 13.77 -13.56 -14.99
C ILE A 19 13.42 -15.03 -15.30
N PHE A 20 12.13 -15.36 -15.43
CA PHE A 20 11.66 -16.70 -15.78
C PHE A 20 11.30 -16.85 -17.26
N ILE A 21 11.51 -15.82 -18.08
CA ILE A 21 11.33 -15.92 -19.53
C ILE A 21 12.37 -16.93 -20.09
N PRO A 22 11.95 -17.90 -20.92
CA PRO A 22 12.86 -18.87 -21.50
C PRO A 22 13.92 -18.21 -22.40
N ILE A 23 15.19 -18.58 -22.23
CA ILE A 23 16.32 -18.01 -22.99
C ILE A 23 16.30 -18.48 -24.46
N GLU A 24 15.79 -19.68 -24.72
CA GLU A 24 15.84 -20.37 -26.01
C GLU A 24 14.68 -20.03 -26.95
N GLU A 25 13.65 -19.37 -26.46
CA GLU A 25 12.49 -18.93 -27.25
C GLU A 25 12.76 -17.52 -27.80
N ASP A 26 12.10 -17.15 -28.90
CA ASP A 26 12.14 -15.77 -29.48
C ASP A 26 11.42 -14.75 -28.56
N GLU A 27 11.52 -14.95 -27.24
CA GLU A 27 10.94 -14.13 -26.20
C GLU A 27 11.94 -13.07 -25.71
N LEU A 28 11.41 -12.03 -25.05
CA LEU A 28 12.18 -10.85 -24.62
C LEU A 28 12.89 -11.09 -23.27
N PHE A 29 13.69 -12.16 -23.15
CA PHE A 29 14.55 -12.37 -22.00
C PHE A 29 15.65 -11.30 -21.95
N PRO A 30 15.97 -10.69 -20.82
CA PRO A 30 17.04 -9.70 -20.68
C PRO A 30 18.43 -10.37 -20.71
N ARG A 31 18.93 -10.72 -21.90
CA ARG A 31 20.14 -11.55 -22.07
C ARG A 31 21.42 -10.83 -21.69
N ASP A 32 21.53 -9.54 -22.05
CA ASP A 32 22.79 -8.81 -22.00
C ASP A 32 23.04 -8.18 -20.64
N PHE A 33 22.01 -7.59 -20.01
CA PHE A 33 22.14 -6.93 -18.73
C PHE A 33 20.81 -6.82 -17.98
N ILE A 34 20.90 -6.75 -16.66
CA ILE A 34 19.89 -6.24 -15.74
C ILE A 34 20.60 -5.20 -14.87
N ILE A 35 20.03 -4.00 -14.78
CA ILE A 35 20.56 -2.92 -13.95
C ILE A 35 19.54 -2.62 -12.85
N ASN A 36 19.96 -2.76 -11.62
CA ASN A 36 19.22 -2.32 -10.47
C ASN A 36 19.42 -0.81 -10.28
N ILE A 37 18.33 -0.05 -10.24
CA ILE A 37 18.37 1.39 -9.98
C ILE A 37 17.97 1.59 -8.53
N PRO A 38 18.86 2.09 -7.65
CA PRO A 38 18.55 2.31 -6.25
C PRO A 38 17.42 3.32 -6.09
N ALA A 39 16.55 3.08 -5.12
CA ALA A 39 15.46 4.00 -4.81
C ALA A 39 16.02 5.29 -4.20
N PRO A 40 15.51 6.48 -4.57
CA PRO A 40 15.85 7.73 -3.88
C PRO A 40 15.45 7.70 -2.41
N SER A 41 16.18 8.44 -1.54
CA SER A 41 15.94 8.45 -0.09
C SER A 41 14.51 8.85 0.29
N ASN A 42 13.87 9.73 -0.48
CA ASN A 42 12.49 10.20 -0.26
C ASN A 42 11.41 9.35 -0.95
N TYR A 43 11.79 8.22 -1.56
CA TYR A 43 10.82 7.26 -2.07
C TYR A 43 10.34 6.35 -0.92
N ILE A 44 9.03 6.18 -0.78
CA ILE A 44 8.43 5.27 0.18
C ILE A 44 8.20 3.94 -0.54
N GLY A 45 9.15 3.05 -0.34
CA GLY A 45 9.13 1.70 -0.90
C GLY A 45 8.59 0.65 0.06
N PRO A 46 8.54 -0.62 -0.37
CA PRO A 46 8.16 -1.74 0.49
C PRO A 46 9.04 -1.88 1.72
N ASP A 47 10.34 -1.63 1.59
CA ASP A 47 11.33 -1.60 2.65
C ASP A 47 10.94 -0.69 3.81
N LYS A 48 10.57 0.56 3.51
CA LYS A 48 10.15 1.56 4.51
C LYS A 48 8.76 1.30 5.09
N VAL A 49 7.91 0.53 4.41
CA VAL A 49 6.55 0.22 4.87
C VAL A 49 6.50 -1.08 5.66
N PHE A 50 7.21 -2.11 5.22
CA PHE A 50 7.13 -3.47 5.79
C PHE A 50 8.44 -3.92 6.45
N GLY A 51 9.55 -3.24 6.19
CA GLY A 51 10.87 -3.61 6.68
C GLY A 51 11.52 -4.76 5.91
N THR A 52 12.81 -4.90 6.07
CA THR A 52 13.64 -5.99 5.53
C THR A 52 14.35 -6.78 6.62
N SER A 53 14.20 -6.38 7.88
CA SER A 53 14.96 -6.86 9.04
C SER A 53 14.56 -8.25 9.54
N VAL A 54 14.57 -9.27 8.66
CA VAL A 54 14.64 -10.68 9.07
C VAL A 54 16.11 -11.16 9.06
N LEU A 55 17.06 -10.35 8.60
CA LEU A 55 18.50 -10.66 8.53
C LEU A 55 19.27 -9.86 9.60
N GLU A 56 19.51 -10.51 10.70
CA GLU A 56 20.63 -10.54 11.65
C GLU A 56 21.74 -9.48 11.59
N ASN A 57 21.47 -8.19 11.45
CA ASN A 57 22.41 -7.16 11.86
C ASN A 57 21.64 -6.02 12.50
N GLU A 58 21.63 -5.98 13.83
CA GLU A 58 20.97 -4.98 14.67
C GLU A 58 21.53 -3.54 14.49
N ASP A 59 22.57 -3.35 13.68
CA ASP A 59 23.27 -2.07 13.54
C ASP A 59 22.79 -1.17 12.38
N GLU A 60 22.00 -1.69 11.45
CA GLU A 60 21.26 -0.88 10.46
C GLU A 60 19.77 -1.16 10.58
N SER A 61 19.13 -0.60 11.58
CA SER A 61 17.66 -0.64 11.69
C SER A 61 17.07 0.13 10.54
N ASP A 62 16.63 -0.57 9.49
CA ASP A 62 15.77 0.00 8.46
C ASP A 62 14.60 0.68 9.15
N ILE A 63 14.48 1.99 8.96
CA ILE A 63 13.46 2.77 9.63
C ILE A 63 12.12 2.44 8.98
N VAL A 64 11.40 1.52 9.60
CA VAL A 64 10.04 1.18 9.21
C VAL A 64 9.10 2.28 9.66
N LEU A 65 8.36 2.85 8.71
CA LEU A 65 7.38 3.89 9.01
C LEU A 65 6.19 3.29 9.79
N PRO A 66 5.76 3.90 10.90
CA PRO A 66 4.67 3.39 11.72
C PRO A 66 3.29 3.72 11.11
N ILE A 67 3.08 3.31 9.85
CA ILE A 67 1.88 3.64 9.06
C ILE A 67 0.97 2.43 8.82
N VAL A 68 1.44 1.20 9.12
CA VAL A 68 0.66 -0.03 8.93
C VAL A 68 -0.17 -0.32 10.18
N ASN A 69 -1.46 -0.55 9.97
CA ASN A 69 -2.43 -0.96 10.99
C ASN A 69 -2.99 -2.32 10.58
N ARG A 70 -2.73 -3.35 11.38
CA ARG A 70 -3.25 -4.69 11.14
C ARG A 70 -4.67 -4.78 11.67
N VAL A 71 -5.59 -5.35 10.90
CA VAL A 71 -7.01 -5.41 11.22
C VAL A 71 -7.52 -6.85 11.17
N ASP A 72 -8.47 -7.20 12.03
CA ASP A 72 -9.10 -8.52 12.12
C ASP A 72 -10.63 -8.48 12.04
N ASP A 73 -11.24 -7.34 12.35
CA ASP A 73 -12.69 -7.13 12.37
C ASP A 73 -13.33 -7.06 10.98
N TYR A 74 -12.51 -7.15 9.92
CA TYR A 74 -12.93 -7.04 8.53
C TYR A 74 -13.83 -8.18 8.06
N THR A 75 -13.88 -9.30 8.75
CA THR A 75 -14.69 -10.47 8.38
C THR A 75 -16.19 -10.18 8.41
N THR A 76 -16.63 -9.17 9.17
CA THR A 76 -18.00 -8.65 9.14
C THR A 76 -18.33 -7.92 7.84
N LEU A 77 -17.33 -7.29 7.20
CA LEU A 77 -17.47 -6.62 5.91
C LEU A 77 -17.24 -7.59 4.76
N ILE A 78 -16.19 -8.40 4.84
CA ILE A 78 -15.74 -9.33 3.79
C ILE A 78 -15.44 -10.69 4.43
N PRO A 79 -16.41 -11.62 4.46
CA PRO A 79 -16.17 -12.99 4.93
C PRO A 79 -15.09 -13.68 4.10
N ASN A 80 -14.28 -14.50 4.76
CA ASN A 80 -13.25 -15.27 4.10
C ASN A 80 -13.85 -16.17 3.00
N GLY A 81 -13.28 -16.11 1.80
CA GLY A 81 -13.76 -16.90 0.67
C GLY A 81 -15.12 -16.46 0.08
N HIS A 82 -15.58 -15.24 0.39
CA HIS A 82 -16.85 -14.70 -0.13
C HIS A 82 -16.96 -14.85 -1.65
N LYS A 83 -18.16 -15.15 -2.10
CA LYS A 83 -18.52 -15.33 -3.51
C LYS A 83 -19.37 -14.17 -4.01
N ARG A 84 -19.50 -14.09 -5.32
CA ARG A 84 -20.27 -13.04 -5.98
C ARG A 84 -21.71 -12.93 -5.46
N ASP A 85 -22.34 -14.05 -5.18
CA ASP A 85 -23.78 -14.10 -4.89
C ASP A 85 -24.09 -14.29 -3.40
N ASP A 86 -23.07 -14.24 -2.53
CA ASP A 86 -23.26 -14.27 -1.08
C ASP A 86 -23.97 -13.00 -0.58
N ALA A 87 -24.52 -13.06 0.63
CA ALA A 87 -25.16 -11.93 1.28
C ALA A 87 -24.19 -10.73 1.40
N ARG A 88 -24.71 -9.54 1.13
CA ARG A 88 -23.91 -8.31 1.19
C ARG A 88 -23.74 -7.87 2.63
N PRO A 89 -22.61 -7.17 2.94
CA PRO A 89 -22.43 -6.60 4.26
C PRO A 89 -23.46 -5.50 4.53
N ASP A 90 -23.90 -5.44 5.75
CA ASP A 90 -24.81 -4.42 6.29
C ASP A 90 -24.18 -3.60 7.42
N VAL A 91 -22.99 -4.01 7.90
CA VAL A 91 -22.24 -3.35 8.97
C VAL A 91 -20.86 -2.95 8.48
N ILE A 92 -20.43 -1.76 8.89
CA ILE A 92 -19.07 -1.27 8.67
C ILE A 92 -18.20 -1.60 9.89
N PRO A 93 -17.05 -2.26 9.75
CA PRO A 93 -16.15 -2.56 10.86
C PRO A 93 -15.51 -1.30 11.44
N GLU A 94 -15.12 -1.34 12.72
CA GLU A 94 -14.51 -0.18 13.38
C GLU A 94 -13.17 0.21 12.76
N SER A 95 -12.41 -0.75 12.28
CA SER A 95 -11.17 -0.48 11.53
C SER A 95 -11.40 0.37 10.28
N LEU A 96 -12.48 0.13 9.51
CA LEU A 96 -12.82 0.95 8.34
C LEU A 96 -13.38 2.32 8.75
N ARG A 97 -14.14 2.41 9.86
CA ARG A 97 -14.53 3.71 10.44
C ARG A 97 -13.30 4.52 10.82
N THR A 98 -12.34 3.90 11.47
CA THR A 98 -11.06 4.54 11.83
C THR A 98 -10.32 5.01 10.60
N ALA A 99 -10.25 4.21 9.53
CA ALA A 99 -9.65 4.62 8.27
C ALA A 99 -10.34 5.84 7.65
N ILE A 100 -11.67 5.92 7.70
CA ILE A 100 -12.43 7.10 7.23
C ILE A 100 -12.13 8.33 8.11
N LYS A 101 -12.10 8.18 9.44
CA LYS A 101 -11.69 9.25 10.37
C LYS A 101 -10.29 9.76 10.03
N CYS A 102 -9.34 8.84 9.81
CA CYS A 102 -7.98 9.17 9.39
C CYS A 102 -7.95 9.98 8.10
N PHE A 103 -8.75 9.60 7.10
CA PHE A 103 -8.79 10.32 5.83
C PHE A 103 -9.34 11.74 5.97
N ILE A 104 -10.41 11.94 6.76
CA ILE A 104 -10.96 13.26 7.07
C ILE A 104 -9.90 14.13 7.74
N VAL A 105 -9.22 13.63 8.76
CA VAL A 105 -8.15 14.34 9.48
C VAL A 105 -6.98 14.65 8.55
N THR A 106 -6.56 13.69 7.73
CA THR A 106 -5.50 13.90 6.73
C THR A 106 -5.83 15.05 5.78
N CYS A 107 -7.05 15.11 5.25
CA CYS A 107 -7.48 16.19 4.38
C CYS A 107 -7.41 17.56 5.10
N ALA A 108 -7.77 17.61 6.38
CA ALA A 108 -7.69 18.84 7.17
C ALA A 108 -6.24 19.26 7.44
N VAL A 109 -5.36 18.33 7.85
CA VAL A 109 -3.94 18.62 8.10
C VAL A 109 -3.23 19.07 6.81
N ARG A 110 -3.49 18.42 5.68
CA ARG A 110 -2.91 18.84 4.39
C ARG A 110 -3.33 20.25 4.00
N ARG A 111 -4.58 20.63 4.29
CA ARG A 111 -5.03 22.02 4.10
C ARG A 111 -4.31 22.99 5.03
N LEU A 112 -4.16 22.65 6.32
CA LEU A 112 -3.38 23.41 7.30
C LEU A 112 -1.93 23.63 6.83
N ARG A 113 -1.33 22.64 6.15
CA ARG A 113 0.01 22.72 5.52
C ARG A 113 0.02 23.48 4.18
N GLY A 114 -1.07 24.13 3.79
CA GLY A 114 -1.16 24.89 2.54
C GLY A 114 -1.39 24.05 1.27
N GLN A 115 -1.60 22.75 1.38
CA GLN A 115 -1.87 21.84 0.24
C GLN A 115 -3.36 21.91 -0.16
N THR A 116 -3.88 23.10 -0.41
CA THR A 116 -5.33 23.32 -0.60
C THR A 116 -5.85 22.95 -1.98
N THR A 117 -4.98 22.91 -2.98
CA THR A 117 -5.29 22.54 -4.37
C THR A 117 -4.79 21.16 -4.76
N ASN A 118 -4.13 20.45 -3.84
CA ASN A 118 -3.65 19.09 -4.08
C ASN A 118 -4.79 18.08 -4.02
N HIS A 119 -4.68 17.03 -4.80
CA HIS A 119 -5.57 15.89 -4.72
C HIS A 119 -5.36 15.11 -3.41
N ASN A 120 -6.44 14.57 -2.87
CA ASN A 120 -6.42 13.66 -1.74
C ASN A 120 -7.20 12.39 -2.10
N SER A 121 -6.60 11.23 -1.87
CA SER A 121 -7.26 9.97 -2.15
C SER A 121 -7.16 9.01 -0.98
N MET A 122 -8.27 8.33 -0.71
CA MET A 122 -8.35 7.13 0.10
C MET A 122 -8.72 5.96 -0.79
N LEU A 123 -8.05 4.83 -0.60
CA LEU A 123 -8.33 3.58 -1.30
C LEU A 123 -9.10 2.62 -0.38
N VAL A 124 -10.23 2.09 -0.86
CA VAL A 124 -10.92 0.94 -0.26
C VAL A 124 -10.95 -0.18 -1.28
N HIS A 125 -10.06 -1.16 -1.10
CA HIS A 125 -9.86 -2.26 -2.05
C HIS A 125 -9.97 -3.60 -1.31
N VAL A 126 -11.18 -4.15 -1.26
CA VAL A 126 -11.50 -5.32 -0.42
C VAL A 126 -12.12 -6.48 -1.21
N SER A 127 -12.76 -6.21 -2.35
CA SER A 127 -13.39 -7.25 -3.17
C SER A 127 -13.19 -7.00 -4.68
N ARG A 128 -13.11 -8.09 -5.45
CA ARG A 128 -13.09 -8.04 -6.92
C ARG A 128 -14.50 -7.91 -7.53
N PHE A 129 -15.53 -8.20 -6.76
CA PHE A 129 -16.90 -8.26 -7.26
C PHE A 129 -17.56 -6.89 -7.21
N THR A 130 -18.05 -6.39 -8.34
CA THR A 130 -18.64 -5.05 -8.46
C THR A 130 -19.88 -4.88 -7.59
N ASN A 131 -20.71 -5.90 -7.45
CA ASN A 131 -21.88 -5.86 -6.60
C ASN A 131 -21.55 -5.76 -5.08
N TRP A 132 -20.39 -6.26 -4.66
CA TRP A 132 -19.84 -6.01 -3.32
C TRP A 132 -19.31 -4.59 -3.18
N GLN A 133 -18.64 -4.07 -4.21
CA GLN A 133 -18.13 -2.71 -4.23
C GLN A 133 -19.26 -1.69 -4.07
N GLY A 134 -20.39 -1.88 -4.76
CA GLY A 134 -21.59 -1.04 -4.61
C GLY A 134 -22.18 -1.06 -3.20
N ALA A 135 -22.30 -2.25 -2.57
CA ALA A 135 -22.78 -2.36 -1.19
C ALA A 135 -21.82 -1.66 -0.20
N ILE A 136 -20.53 -1.87 -0.35
CA ILE A 136 -19.51 -1.22 0.49
C ILE A 136 -19.51 0.30 0.28
N LYS A 137 -19.72 0.77 -0.95
CA LYS A 137 -19.87 2.21 -1.22
C LYS A 137 -20.99 2.81 -0.37
N VAL A 138 -22.15 2.19 -0.35
CA VAL A 138 -23.29 2.69 0.46
C VAL A 138 -22.95 2.75 1.95
N LEU A 139 -22.28 1.72 2.49
CA LEU A 139 -21.87 1.71 3.90
C LEU A 139 -20.84 2.82 4.20
N VAL A 140 -19.84 2.99 3.34
CA VAL A 140 -18.82 4.03 3.48
C VAL A 140 -19.45 5.43 3.36
N GLU A 141 -20.35 5.62 2.39
CA GLU A 141 -21.05 6.88 2.15
C GLU A 141 -21.89 7.29 3.36
N ASN A 142 -22.69 6.36 3.90
CA ASN A 142 -23.50 6.59 5.10
C ASN A 142 -22.65 6.93 6.32
N ASN A 143 -21.53 6.22 6.51
CA ASN A 143 -20.62 6.47 7.64
C ASN A 143 -19.89 7.81 7.47
N PHE A 144 -19.41 8.12 6.28
CA PHE A 144 -18.79 9.41 6.00
C PHE A 144 -19.77 10.57 6.19
N ASP A 145 -21.02 10.44 5.73
CA ASP A 145 -22.06 11.45 5.91
C ASP A 145 -22.40 11.71 7.37
N PHE A 146 -22.34 10.68 8.23
CA PHE A 146 -22.47 10.84 9.67
C PHE A 146 -21.37 11.77 10.21
N TYR A 147 -20.10 11.54 9.86
CA TYR A 147 -18.99 12.42 10.30
C TYR A 147 -19.09 13.81 9.69
N ARG A 148 -19.42 13.93 8.40
CA ARG A 148 -19.57 15.22 7.72
C ARG A 148 -20.61 16.10 8.41
N ARG A 149 -21.80 15.56 8.70
CA ARG A 149 -22.87 16.27 9.43
C ARG A 149 -22.47 16.58 10.87
N GLY A 150 -21.80 15.66 11.54
CA GLY A 150 -21.30 15.88 12.89
C GLY A 150 -20.27 17.01 12.99
N ILE A 151 -19.40 17.13 11.99
CA ILE A 151 -18.45 18.25 11.88
C ILE A 151 -19.19 19.56 11.61
N GLU A 152 -20.14 19.58 10.66
CA GLU A 152 -20.93 20.76 10.31
C GLU A 152 -21.71 21.29 11.52
N MET A 153 -22.35 20.38 12.27
CA MET A 153 -23.13 20.71 13.47
C MET A 153 -22.27 20.87 14.72
N LYS A 154 -20.95 20.68 14.63
CA LYS A 154 -19.99 20.73 15.75
C LYS A 154 -20.38 19.80 16.90
N ILE A 155 -20.83 18.57 16.59
CA ILE A 155 -21.24 17.60 17.60
C ILE A 155 -20.01 17.17 18.41
N PRO A 156 -19.98 17.37 19.75
CA PRO A 156 -18.77 17.16 20.55
C PRO A 156 -18.24 15.73 20.50
N SER A 157 -19.11 14.72 20.50
CA SER A 157 -18.68 13.30 20.41
C SER A 157 -18.01 12.96 19.09
N VAL A 158 -18.50 13.51 17.97
CA VAL A 158 -17.88 13.31 16.64
C VAL A 158 -16.53 13.99 16.57
N LEU A 159 -16.42 15.23 17.08
CA LEU A 159 -15.15 15.95 17.11
C LEU A 159 -14.13 15.26 18.03
N ASP A 160 -14.57 14.67 19.15
CA ASP A 160 -13.71 13.91 20.05
C ASP A 160 -13.18 12.61 19.42
N GLU A 161 -14.01 11.88 18.66
CA GLU A 161 -13.55 10.72 17.90
C GLU A 161 -12.46 11.08 16.88
N LEU A 162 -12.60 12.19 16.18
CA LEU A 162 -11.60 12.68 15.23
C LEU A 162 -10.33 13.17 15.93
N ARG A 163 -10.48 13.82 17.10
CA ARG A 163 -9.35 14.23 17.93
C ARG A 163 -8.54 13.03 18.42
N LYS A 164 -9.22 11.97 18.86
CA LYS A 164 -8.55 10.75 19.33
C LYS A 164 -7.65 10.12 18.29
N VAL A 165 -8.10 9.94 17.05
CA VAL A 165 -7.22 9.40 15.99
C VAL A 165 -6.05 10.34 15.66
N PHE A 166 -6.18 11.64 15.94
CA PHE A 166 -5.11 12.61 15.73
C PHE A 166 -4.08 12.62 16.87
N GLU A 167 -4.52 12.55 18.14
CA GLU A 167 -3.68 12.80 19.32
C GLU A 167 -3.33 11.55 20.14
N GLU A 168 -4.18 10.51 20.13
CA GLU A 168 -4.10 9.42 21.09
C GLU A 168 -3.73 8.09 20.43
N ASP A 169 -2.65 7.48 20.92
CA ASP A 169 -2.33 6.10 20.57
C ASP A 169 -3.39 5.18 21.21
N HIS A 170 -3.78 4.13 20.50
CA HIS A 170 -4.83 3.23 20.96
C HIS A 170 -4.40 1.78 20.80
N GLU A 171 -4.43 1.03 21.90
CA GLU A 171 -4.19 -0.42 21.91
C GLU A 171 -5.48 -1.18 21.60
N TYR A 172 -5.35 -2.23 20.80
CA TYR A 172 -6.41 -3.17 20.53
C TYR A 172 -5.86 -4.59 20.46
N SER A 173 -6.68 -5.56 20.85
CA SER A 173 -6.28 -6.97 20.87
C SER A 173 -7.25 -7.82 20.07
N TYR A 174 -6.73 -8.84 19.42
CA TYR A 174 -7.48 -9.80 18.64
C TYR A 174 -6.84 -11.19 18.72
N GLU A 175 -7.60 -12.22 18.39
CA GLU A 175 -7.10 -13.59 18.30
C GLU A 175 -6.58 -13.90 16.90
N TYR A 176 -5.34 -14.41 16.81
CA TYR A 176 -4.74 -14.88 15.57
C TYR A 176 -3.97 -16.17 15.83
N GLN A 177 -4.29 -17.24 15.11
CA GLN A 177 -3.65 -18.57 15.26
C GLN A 177 -3.65 -19.10 16.71
N ASN A 178 -4.74 -18.89 17.45
CA ASN A 178 -4.94 -19.24 18.87
C ASN A 178 -4.06 -18.44 19.87
N GLU A 179 -3.52 -17.31 19.45
CA GLU A 179 -2.80 -16.39 20.32
C GLU A 179 -3.52 -15.04 20.40
N ILE A 180 -3.49 -14.40 21.55
CA ILE A 180 -3.97 -13.01 21.70
C ILE A 180 -2.85 -12.07 21.29
N ILE A 181 -3.09 -11.34 20.22
CA ILE A 181 -2.16 -10.35 19.70
C ILE A 181 -2.63 -8.97 20.12
N THR A 182 -1.74 -8.18 20.70
CA THR A 182 -1.99 -6.77 21.01
C THR A 182 -1.19 -5.89 20.05
N GLU A 183 -1.89 -4.97 19.43
CA GLU A 183 -1.34 -4.01 18.46
C GLU A 183 -1.63 -2.59 18.95
N THR A 184 -0.86 -1.63 18.50
CA THR A 184 -1.08 -0.22 18.81
C THR A 184 -1.32 0.57 17.54
N TYR A 185 -2.49 1.15 17.40
CA TYR A 185 -2.70 2.24 16.45
C TYR A 185 -1.90 3.45 16.91
N LYS A 186 -1.02 3.98 16.04
CA LYS A 186 -0.25 5.19 16.31
C LYS A 186 -0.98 6.42 15.78
N SER A 187 -1.22 7.39 16.66
CA SER A 187 -1.87 8.65 16.31
C SER A 187 -1.06 9.45 15.27
N PHE A 188 -1.68 10.41 14.61
CA PHE A 188 -0.96 11.26 13.67
C PHE A 188 0.16 12.04 14.36
N LYS A 189 -0.10 12.52 15.59
CA LYS A 189 0.88 13.27 16.37
C LYS A 189 2.10 12.42 16.69
N THR A 190 1.90 11.17 17.11
CA THR A 190 2.99 10.22 17.40
C THR A 190 3.77 9.89 16.14
N VAL A 191 3.10 9.60 15.02
CA VAL A 191 3.78 9.27 13.76
C VAL A 191 4.60 10.46 13.24
N SER A 192 4.03 11.68 13.26
CA SER A 192 4.76 12.89 12.85
C SER A 192 6.01 13.10 13.71
N GLN A 193 5.89 12.94 15.04
CA GLN A 193 7.03 13.08 15.95
C GLN A 193 8.07 11.98 15.70
N THR A 194 7.66 10.73 15.54
CA THR A 194 8.57 9.62 15.24
C THR A 194 9.37 9.89 13.96
N ILE A 195 8.74 10.34 12.89
CA ILE A 195 9.42 10.63 11.61
C ILE A 195 10.43 11.79 11.78
N ILE A 196 10.07 12.84 12.54
CA ILE A 196 10.98 13.95 12.81
C ILE A 196 12.20 13.48 13.58
N ASP A 197 12.01 12.63 14.59
CA ASP A 197 13.06 12.19 15.49
C ASP A 197 14.01 11.15 14.86
N THR A 198 13.46 10.29 13.98
CA THR A 198 14.22 9.15 13.45
C THR A 198 14.62 9.31 11.99
N ASN A 199 13.96 10.16 11.20
CA ASN A 199 14.11 10.12 9.75
C ASN A 199 13.73 11.41 9.01
N SER A 200 14.38 12.50 9.33
CA SER A 200 14.20 13.79 8.64
C SER A 200 14.47 13.74 7.13
N ASP A 201 15.23 12.73 6.65
CA ASP A 201 15.61 12.60 5.24
C ASP A 201 14.45 12.08 4.37
N VAL A 202 13.47 11.38 4.96
CA VAL A 202 12.29 10.89 4.22
C VAL A 202 11.41 12.05 3.76
N ASP A 203 11.14 13.00 4.66
CA ASP A 203 10.34 14.18 4.34
C ASP A 203 10.61 15.32 5.34
N SER A 204 11.41 16.28 4.92
CA SER A 204 11.76 17.47 5.73
C SER A 204 10.59 18.45 5.96
N GLN A 205 9.43 18.19 5.36
CA GLN A 205 8.24 19.04 5.50
C GLN A 205 7.25 18.53 6.56
N VAL A 206 7.54 17.41 7.21
CA VAL A 206 6.73 16.88 8.31
C VAL A 206 6.74 17.84 9.49
N GLN A 207 5.57 18.10 10.04
CA GLN A 207 5.38 19.00 11.19
C GLN A 207 4.33 18.42 12.13
N VAL A 208 4.57 18.56 13.43
CA VAL A 208 3.58 18.27 14.47
C VAL A 208 2.64 19.45 14.64
N HIS A 209 1.35 19.22 14.49
CA HIS A 209 0.31 20.24 14.65
C HIS A 209 -0.48 20.07 15.95
N GLN A 210 -1.17 21.12 16.38
CA GLN A 210 -2.11 21.06 17.50
C GLN A 210 -3.53 20.80 16.97
N TRP A 211 -4.33 20.07 17.74
CA TRP A 211 -5.72 19.77 17.34
C TRP A 211 -6.55 21.05 17.08
N ALA A 212 -6.32 22.10 17.85
CA ALA A 212 -7.01 23.38 17.68
C ALA A 212 -6.83 23.96 16.26
N ASP A 213 -5.64 23.80 15.67
CA ASP A 213 -5.34 24.28 14.32
C ASP A 213 -6.01 23.38 13.28
N VAL A 214 -5.95 22.06 13.46
CA VAL A 214 -6.60 21.07 12.58
C VAL A 214 -8.11 21.28 12.54
N LEU A 215 -8.72 21.51 13.70
CA LEU A 215 -10.16 21.74 13.85
C LEU A 215 -10.67 22.90 12.96
N THR A 216 -9.87 23.94 12.76
CA THR A 216 -10.25 25.09 11.91
C THR A 216 -10.45 24.72 10.44
N HIS A 217 -9.79 23.64 9.97
CA HIS A 217 -9.84 23.19 8.59
C HIS A 217 -10.76 21.98 8.36
N LEU A 218 -11.28 21.34 9.43
CA LEU A 218 -12.07 20.13 9.34
C LEU A 218 -13.33 20.26 8.48
N HIS A 219 -14.11 21.32 8.68
CA HIS A 219 -15.36 21.53 7.95
C HIS A 219 -15.11 21.66 6.44
N GLU A 220 -14.17 22.51 6.05
CA GLU A 220 -13.86 22.71 4.63
C GLU A 220 -13.25 21.44 4.01
N ALA A 221 -12.44 20.70 4.75
CA ALA A 221 -11.89 19.43 4.29
C ALA A 221 -13.01 18.40 4.04
N ALA A 222 -13.91 18.22 5.02
CA ALA A 222 -15.00 17.24 4.94
C ALA A 222 -15.98 17.55 3.81
N THR A 223 -16.31 18.82 3.56
CA THR A 223 -17.26 19.21 2.49
C THR A 223 -16.75 18.91 1.08
N ARG A 224 -15.43 18.76 0.90
CA ARG A 224 -14.82 18.44 -0.40
C ARG A 224 -14.67 16.95 -0.68
N ILE A 225 -14.86 16.09 0.32
CA ILE A 225 -14.71 14.64 0.15
C ILE A 225 -15.91 14.06 -0.58
N GLN A 226 -15.64 13.27 -1.59
CA GLN A 226 -16.62 12.50 -2.37
C GLN A 226 -16.35 11.01 -2.26
N VAL A 227 -17.37 10.20 -2.19
CA VAL A 227 -17.26 8.73 -2.23
C VAL A 227 -17.58 8.25 -3.64
N LYS A 228 -16.63 7.56 -4.28
CA LYS A 228 -16.76 7.10 -5.67
C LYS A 228 -16.50 5.61 -5.79
N GLU A 229 -17.33 4.92 -6.56
CA GLU A 229 -17.08 3.57 -7.01
C GLU A 229 -16.31 3.60 -8.33
N ILE A 230 -15.16 2.96 -8.37
CA ILE A 230 -14.28 2.92 -9.54
C ILE A 230 -14.20 1.48 -10.07
N ASN A 231 -15.00 1.18 -11.07
CA ASN A 231 -15.00 -0.12 -11.73
C ASN A 231 -15.07 0.01 -13.26
N GLY A 232 -14.99 -1.13 -13.98
CA GLY A 232 -14.98 -1.14 -15.45
C GLY A 232 -16.29 -0.68 -16.10
N GLY A 233 -17.40 -0.70 -15.37
CA GLY A 233 -18.74 -0.35 -15.83
C GLY A 233 -19.26 0.98 -15.30
N SER A 234 -18.60 1.58 -14.31
CA SER A 234 -19.01 2.88 -13.77
C SER A 234 -18.59 4.00 -14.72
N GLY A 235 -19.49 4.95 -14.97
CA GLY A 235 -19.17 6.22 -15.63
C GLY A 235 -18.26 7.13 -14.81
N ASP A 236 -17.94 6.74 -13.58
CA ASP A 236 -17.10 7.47 -12.63
C ASP A 236 -15.60 7.25 -12.93
N ALA A 237 -15.16 7.69 -14.09
CA ALA A 237 -13.72 7.81 -14.34
C ALA A 237 -13.14 8.90 -13.41
N LEU A 238 -12.18 8.52 -12.59
CA LEU A 238 -11.45 9.49 -11.76
C LEU A 238 -10.40 10.16 -12.64
N ASN A 239 -10.76 11.32 -13.23
CA ASN A 239 -9.86 12.13 -14.04
C ASN A 239 -9.41 13.35 -13.22
N TYR A 240 -8.21 13.31 -12.71
CA TYR A 240 -7.66 14.40 -11.89
C TYR A 240 -7.44 15.70 -12.68
N TYR A 241 -7.23 15.63 -13.99
CA TYR A 241 -7.06 16.80 -14.85
C TYR A 241 -8.30 17.71 -14.90
N ASP A 242 -9.50 17.13 -14.67
CA ASP A 242 -10.76 17.90 -14.64
C ASP A 242 -10.93 18.69 -13.33
N HIS A 243 -10.02 18.51 -12.37
CA HIS A 243 -10.07 19.09 -11.03
C HIS A 243 -8.82 19.93 -10.71
N PRO A 244 -8.58 21.07 -11.37
CA PRO A 244 -7.37 21.89 -11.17
C PRO A 244 -7.25 22.46 -9.74
N ASN A 245 -8.35 22.54 -9.01
CA ASN A 245 -8.38 22.99 -7.61
C ASN A 245 -8.32 21.82 -6.61
N GLY A 246 -7.90 20.63 -7.07
CA GLY A 246 -7.85 19.42 -6.27
C GLY A 246 -9.23 18.77 -6.04
N ILE A 247 -9.21 17.47 -5.84
CA ILE A 247 -10.36 16.67 -5.42
C ILE A 247 -9.95 15.81 -4.22
N SER A 248 -10.88 15.63 -3.27
CA SER A 248 -10.72 14.68 -2.17
C SER A 248 -11.69 13.52 -2.39
N VAL A 249 -11.17 12.28 -2.50
CA VAL A 249 -12.00 11.14 -2.90
C VAL A 249 -11.72 9.90 -2.05
N ILE A 250 -12.79 9.23 -1.60
CA ILE A 250 -12.74 7.86 -1.11
C ILE A 250 -13.10 6.97 -2.31
N ALA A 251 -12.08 6.31 -2.87
CA ALA A 251 -12.19 5.47 -4.05
C ALA A 251 -12.41 4.01 -3.65
N ILE A 252 -13.57 3.46 -3.99
CA ILE A 252 -13.93 2.07 -3.73
C ILE A 252 -13.89 1.32 -5.06
N GLY A 253 -13.16 0.21 -5.12
CA GLY A 253 -13.10 -0.53 -6.36
C GLY A 253 -12.28 -1.81 -6.29
N GLY A 254 -12.14 -2.44 -7.44
CA GLY A 254 -11.45 -3.71 -7.63
C GLY A 254 -10.23 -3.60 -8.54
N ASP A 255 -10.15 -4.50 -9.51
CA ASP A 255 -8.97 -4.67 -10.38
C ASP A 255 -8.58 -3.41 -11.18
N LYS A 256 -9.53 -2.52 -11.49
CA LYS A 256 -9.24 -1.25 -12.17
C LYS A 256 -8.38 -0.31 -11.30
N LEU A 257 -8.58 -0.33 -9.97
CA LEU A 257 -7.74 0.43 -9.03
C LEU A 257 -6.34 -0.17 -8.87
N SER A 258 -6.18 -1.47 -9.16
CA SER A 258 -4.88 -2.14 -9.12
C SER A 258 -4.02 -1.81 -10.34
N ARG A 259 -4.63 -1.60 -11.51
CA ARG A 259 -3.93 -1.43 -12.78
C ARG A 259 -4.52 -0.28 -13.60
N GLY A 260 -3.66 0.59 -14.12
CA GLY A 260 -4.06 1.60 -15.11
C GLY A 260 -4.71 2.87 -14.56
N LEU A 261 -4.85 3.02 -13.25
CA LEU A 261 -5.30 4.26 -12.62
C LEU A 261 -4.31 4.70 -11.54
N THR A 262 -3.83 5.93 -11.63
CA THR A 262 -3.05 6.56 -10.56
C THR A 262 -4.01 7.16 -9.53
N LEU A 263 -3.76 6.92 -8.24
CA LEU A 263 -4.46 7.58 -7.14
C LEU A 263 -3.59 8.72 -6.63
N GLU A 264 -3.81 9.91 -7.18
CA GLU A 264 -3.02 11.08 -6.78
C GLU A 264 -3.35 11.50 -5.35
N GLY A 265 -2.31 11.83 -4.58
CA GLY A 265 -2.46 12.21 -3.18
C GLY A 265 -2.97 11.08 -2.27
N LEU A 266 -2.74 9.82 -2.65
CA LEU A 266 -3.14 8.68 -1.82
C LEU A 266 -2.44 8.74 -0.47
N SER A 267 -3.23 8.76 0.58
CA SER A 267 -2.76 8.82 1.98
C SER A 267 -3.29 7.67 2.82
N VAL A 268 -4.56 7.31 2.69
CA VAL A 268 -5.16 6.23 3.47
C VAL A 268 -5.55 5.08 2.55
N SER A 269 -5.16 3.86 2.91
CA SER A 269 -5.51 2.65 2.18
C SER A 269 -6.12 1.64 3.13
N TYR A 270 -7.33 1.16 2.82
CA TYR A 270 -7.97 0.02 3.44
C TYR A 270 -7.93 -1.14 2.44
N TYR A 271 -6.96 -2.05 2.64
CA TYR A 271 -6.61 -3.05 1.65
C TYR A 271 -6.69 -4.46 2.22
N LEU A 272 -7.64 -5.25 1.72
CA LEU A 272 -7.87 -6.64 2.15
C LEU A 272 -7.92 -7.63 0.97
N ARG A 273 -7.57 -7.14 -0.21
CA ARG A 273 -7.59 -7.97 -1.41
C ARG A 273 -6.38 -8.88 -1.49
N ALA A 274 -6.58 -10.16 -1.24
CA ALA A 274 -5.54 -11.17 -1.39
C ALA A 274 -5.23 -11.50 -2.86
N SER A 275 -3.97 -11.70 -3.16
CA SER A 275 -3.47 -12.34 -4.37
C SER A 275 -2.31 -13.27 -3.98
N ARG A 276 -2.20 -14.42 -4.63
CA ARG A 276 -1.13 -15.37 -4.33
C ARG A 276 0.17 -15.10 -5.09
N MET A 277 0.20 -14.15 -6.01
CA MET A 277 1.36 -13.87 -6.86
C MET A 277 2.11 -12.63 -6.38
N TYR A 278 3.44 -12.71 -6.22
CA TYR A 278 4.32 -11.63 -5.79
C TYR A 278 4.14 -10.38 -6.66
N ASP A 279 4.28 -10.53 -7.97
CA ASP A 279 4.15 -9.43 -8.93
C ASP A 279 2.78 -8.73 -8.85
N THR A 280 1.72 -9.50 -8.63
CA THR A 280 0.37 -8.97 -8.51
C THR A 280 0.19 -8.19 -7.20
N LEU A 281 0.65 -8.73 -6.06
CA LEU A 281 0.59 -8.03 -4.78
C LEU A 281 1.37 -6.72 -4.82
N MET A 282 2.59 -6.73 -5.36
CA MET A 282 3.40 -5.53 -5.50
C MET A 282 2.75 -4.47 -6.39
N GLN A 283 2.11 -4.87 -7.49
CA GLN A 283 1.35 -3.95 -8.35
C GLN A 283 0.11 -3.37 -7.67
N MET A 284 -0.48 -4.09 -6.72
CA MET A 284 -1.62 -3.63 -5.91
C MET A 284 -1.22 -2.67 -4.79
N GLY A 285 0.07 -2.63 -4.41
CA GLY A 285 0.64 -1.74 -3.40
C GLY A 285 0.65 -0.27 -3.84
N ARG A 286 -0.52 0.35 -3.92
CA ARG A 286 -0.68 1.75 -4.36
C ARG A 286 -0.18 2.78 -3.36
N TRP A 287 0.08 2.38 -2.13
CA TRP A 287 0.63 3.23 -1.07
C TRP A 287 2.13 3.51 -1.22
N PHE A 288 2.84 2.80 -2.09
CA PHE A 288 4.23 3.13 -2.42
C PHE A 288 4.33 4.40 -3.28
N GLY A 289 5.45 5.10 -3.18
CA GLY A 289 5.74 6.28 -3.99
C GLY A 289 6.15 7.51 -3.18
N TYR A 290 6.15 8.67 -3.81
CA TYR A 290 6.52 9.93 -3.16
C TYR A 290 5.36 10.52 -2.39
N ARG A 291 5.60 10.97 -1.14
CA ARG A 291 4.58 11.50 -0.22
C ARG A 291 5.00 12.83 0.40
N LYS A 292 5.57 13.71 -0.42
CA LYS A 292 6.14 14.98 0.02
C LYS A 292 5.13 15.84 0.79
N GLY A 293 5.47 16.17 2.04
CA GLY A 293 4.68 16.99 2.94
C GLY A 293 3.48 16.28 3.58
N TYR A 294 3.35 14.93 3.43
CA TYR A 294 2.25 14.19 4.05
C TYR A 294 2.53 12.70 4.31
N VAL A 295 3.79 12.27 4.32
CA VAL A 295 4.14 10.86 4.60
C VAL A 295 3.67 10.42 5.98
N ASP A 296 3.77 11.29 6.97
CA ASP A 296 3.31 11.09 8.35
C ASP A 296 1.78 10.95 8.48
N LEU A 297 1.05 11.38 7.46
CA LEU A 297 -0.41 11.25 7.38
C LEU A 297 -0.85 9.97 6.65
N CYS A 298 0.10 9.20 6.12
CA CYS A 298 -0.23 7.94 5.45
C CYS A 298 -0.65 6.87 6.45
N ARG A 299 -1.64 6.05 6.08
CA ARG A 299 -2.10 4.88 6.84
C ARG A 299 -2.46 3.74 5.89
N LEU A 300 -1.98 2.56 6.22
CA LEU A 300 -2.36 1.31 5.56
C LEU A 300 -3.07 0.41 6.58
N PHE A 301 -4.35 0.16 6.35
CA PHE A 301 -5.13 -0.84 7.09
C PHE A 301 -5.16 -2.12 6.26
N THR A 302 -4.66 -3.21 6.82
CA THR A 302 -4.59 -4.50 6.11
C THR A 302 -4.65 -5.66 7.10
N SER A 303 -4.96 -6.89 6.64
CA SER A 303 -4.92 -8.04 7.52
C SER A 303 -3.49 -8.42 7.89
N ARG A 304 -3.33 -9.11 9.03
CA ARG A 304 -2.03 -9.62 9.46
C ARG A 304 -1.42 -10.55 8.41
N GLU A 305 -2.20 -11.46 7.86
CA GLU A 305 -1.75 -12.37 6.81
C GLU A 305 -1.20 -11.63 5.58
N LEU A 306 -1.90 -10.60 5.10
CA LEU A 306 -1.44 -9.78 3.98
C LEU A 306 -0.17 -9.01 4.34
N ASN A 307 -0.07 -8.48 5.56
CA ASN A 307 1.14 -7.82 6.03
C ASN A 307 2.33 -8.79 6.01
N GLU A 308 2.18 -10.01 6.53
CA GLU A 308 3.21 -11.05 6.52
C GLU A 308 3.64 -11.40 5.07
N TRP A 309 2.68 -11.48 4.14
CA TRP A 309 2.98 -11.69 2.73
C TRP A 309 3.78 -10.53 2.11
N PHE A 310 3.42 -9.30 2.41
CA PHE A 310 4.17 -8.13 1.93
C PHE A 310 5.58 -8.08 2.53
N CYS A 311 5.78 -8.40 3.81
CA CYS A 311 7.11 -8.52 4.42
C CYS A 311 7.96 -9.56 3.68
N HIS A 312 7.41 -10.75 3.44
CA HIS A 312 8.11 -11.81 2.72
C HIS A 312 8.49 -11.40 1.29
N ILE A 313 7.56 -10.77 0.54
CA ILE A 313 7.82 -10.32 -0.83
C ILE A 313 8.86 -9.19 -0.85
N THR A 314 8.83 -8.31 0.15
CA THR A 314 9.82 -7.22 0.29
C THR A 314 11.21 -7.80 0.43
N LEU A 315 11.39 -8.76 1.33
CA LEU A 315 12.66 -9.46 1.52
C LEU A 315 13.11 -10.18 0.24
N ALA A 316 12.21 -10.93 -0.41
CA ALA A 316 12.53 -11.60 -1.67
C ALA A 316 12.93 -10.63 -2.79
N SER A 317 12.36 -9.42 -2.77
CA SER A 317 12.69 -8.36 -3.74
C SER A 317 14.07 -7.78 -3.50
N GLU A 318 14.44 -7.52 -2.24
CA GLU A 318 15.76 -7.00 -1.89
C GLU A 318 16.87 -8.03 -2.15
N GLU A 319 16.64 -9.30 -1.80
CA GLU A 319 17.57 -10.37 -2.15
C GLU A 319 17.78 -10.50 -3.67
N LEU A 320 16.70 -10.39 -4.46
CA LEU A 320 16.81 -10.45 -5.92
C LEU A 320 17.58 -9.25 -6.48
N ARG A 321 17.41 -8.05 -5.92
CA ARG A 321 18.20 -6.88 -6.29
C ARG A 321 19.68 -7.06 -5.98
N ALA A 322 20.00 -7.58 -4.80
CA ALA A 322 21.37 -7.90 -4.44
C ALA A 322 22.00 -8.96 -5.38
N GLU A 323 21.22 -9.96 -5.83
CA GLU A 323 21.67 -10.92 -6.84
C GLU A 323 21.97 -10.26 -8.19
N PHE A 324 21.18 -9.26 -8.60
CA PHE A 324 21.48 -8.50 -9.84
C PHE A 324 22.79 -7.73 -9.75
N ASP A 325 23.02 -7.05 -8.63
CA ASP A 325 24.22 -6.27 -8.39
C ASP A 325 25.44 -7.22 -8.28
N TYR A 326 25.32 -8.32 -7.56
CA TYR A 326 26.39 -9.34 -7.48
C TYR A 326 26.71 -9.93 -8.85
N MET A 327 25.72 -10.26 -9.67
CA MET A 327 25.91 -10.80 -11.02
C MET A 327 26.70 -9.82 -11.90
N ALA A 328 26.35 -8.54 -11.85
CA ALA A 328 26.98 -7.51 -12.69
C ALA A 328 28.37 -7.14 -12.19
N ASP A 329 28.51 -6.81 -10.91
CA ASP A 329 29.71 -6.16 -10.36
C ASP A 329 30.77 -7.14 -9.88
N VAL A 330 30.36 -8.28 -9.32
CA VAL A 330 31.27 -9.26 -8.70
C VAL A 330 31.53 -10.44 -9.64
N ALA A 331 30.47 -11.07 -10.15
CA ALA A 331 30.60 -12.21 -11.04
C ALA A 331 30.98 -11.82 -12.48
N GLY A 332 30.81 -10.54 -12.86
CA GLY A 332 31.10 -10.05 -14.21
C GLY A 332 30.34 -10.83 -15.29
N SER A 333 29.13 -11.26 -14.98
CA SER A 333 28.33 -12.16 -15.81
C SER A 333 27.11 -11.47 -16.38
N THR A 334 26.44 -12.13 -17.31
CA THR A 334 25.18 -11.66 -17.90
C THR A 334 24.02 -12.52 -17.41
N PRO A 335 22.78 -12.03 -17.45
CA PRO A 335 21.60 -12.83 -17.06
C PRO A 335 21.47 -14.14 -17.85
N GLU A 336 21.96 -14.19 -19.08
CA GLU A 336 21.96 -15.41 -19.90
C GLU A 336 22.87 -16.50 -19.33
N LYS A 337 23.94 -16.12 -18.64
CA LYS A 337 24.98 -17.04 -18.14
C LYS A 337 24.94 -17.24 -16.63
N TYR A 338 24.17 -16.44 -15.90
CA TYR A 338 24.07 -16.47 -14.46
C TYR A 338 22.74 -17.07 -14.01
N ALA A 339 22.77 -18.00 -13.08
CA ALA A 339 21.57 -18.60 -12.50
C ALA A 339 21.02 -17.71 -11.38
N LEU A 340 20.11 -16.82 -11.71
CA LEU A 340 19.42 -15.97 -10.73
C LEU A 340 18.57 -16.81 -9.77
N ARG A 341 18.59 -16.44 -8.50
CA ARG A 341 17.85 -17.08 -7.42
C ARG A 341 16.77 -16.17 -6.89
N VAL A 342 15.62 -16.74 -6.53
CA VAL A 342 14.50 -16.01 -5.93
C VAL A 342 14.01 -16.81 -4.73
N ARG A 343 13.88 -16.15 -3.59
CA ARG A 343 13.26 -16.73 -2.40
C ARG A 343 11.83 -17.11 -2.69
N THR A 344 11.48 -18.35 -2.35
CA THR A 344 10.10 -18.85 -2.44
C THR A 344 9.46 -18.88 -1.06
N ASP A 345 8.16 -18.59 -1.02
CA ASP A 345 7.36 -18.84 0.18
C ASP A 345 7.07 -20.34 0.31
N PRO A 346 7.28 -20.96 1.48
CA PRO A 346 6.94 -22.36 1.71
C PRO A 346 5.42 -22.61 1.81
N GLY A 347 4.61 -21.55 1.89
CA GLY A 347 3.16 -21.62 2.09
C GLY A 347 2.35 -21.41 0.80
N VAL A 348 1.60 -20.33 0.77
CA VAL A 348 0.51 -20.08 -0.22
C VAL A 348 0.95 -19.23 -1.39
N LEU A 349 2.01 -18.43 -1.21
CA LEU A 349 2.44 -17.45 -2.20
C LEU A 349 3.20 -18.11 -3.36
N GLN A 350 3.02 -17.57 -4.53
CA GLN A 350 3.69 -17.96 -5.77
C GLN A 350 4.45 -16.77 -6.34
N ILE A 351 5.67 -16.97 -6.79
CA ILE A 351 6.50 -15.91 -7.37
C ILE A 351 5.80 -15.32 -8.59
N SER A 352 5.27 -16.15 -9.47
CA SER A 352 4.51 -15.75 -10.66
C SER A 352 3.57 -16.87 -11.11
N ALA A 353 2.76 -16.63 -12.14
CA ALA A 353 1.86 -17.64 -12.67
C ALA A 353 2.63 -18.86 -13.21
N SER A 354 2.13 -20.06 -12.97
CA SER A 354 2.80 -21.33 -13.33
C SER A 354 3.15 -21.46 -14.82
N ASN A 355 2.38 -20.81 -15.69
CA ASN A 355 2.69 -20.75 -17.14
C ASN A 355 3.90 -19.84 -17.46
N LYS A 356 4.32 -18.98 -16.54
CA LYS A 356 5.51 -18.11 -16.68
C LYS A 356 6.77 -18.73 -16.05
N ILE A 357 6.62 -19.62 -15.07
CA ILE A 357 7.73 -20.27 -14.32
C ILE A 357 8.07 -21.64 -14.95
N ARG A 358 8.20 -21.73 -16.26
CA ARG A 358 8.32 -23.01 -16.97
C ARG A 358 9.62 -23.79 -16.70
N ARG A 359 10.71 -23.11 -16.30
CA ARG A 359 12.05 -23.69 -16.13
C ARG A 359 12.71 -23.45 -14.78
N ALA A 360 11.98 -22.91 -13.81
CA ALA A 360 12.51 -22.75 -12.47
C ALA A 360 12.70 -24.11 -11.82
N VAL A 361 13.83 -24.31 -11.17
CA VAL A 361 14.14 -25.49 -10.38
C VAL A 361 14.17 -25.06 -8.92
N TYR A 362 13.45 -25.78 -8.07
CA TYR A 362 13.54 -25.58 -6.63
C TYR A 362 14.88 -26.11 -6.13
N VAL A 363 15.59 -25.29 -5.36
CA VAL A 363 16.86 -25.64 -4.74
C VAL A 363 16.74 -25.34 -3.25
N ASP A 364 16.97 -26.36 -2.42
CA ASP A 364 17.09 -26.19 -0.97
C ASP A 364 18.51 -25.73 -0.65
N ILE A 365 18.65 -24.52 -0.13
CA ILE A 365 19.94 -23.97 0.31
C ILE A 365 19.93 -23.95 1.83
N SER A 366 20.78 -24.77 2.44
CA SER A 366 21.04 -24.69 3.89
C SER A 366 22.02 -23.57 4.19
N TRP A 367 21.61 -22.64 5.05
CA TRP A 367 22.44 -21.52 5.53
C TRP A 367 23.34 -21.91 6.71
N SER A 368 23.29 -23.17 7.16
CA SER A 368 24.17 -23.69 8.22
C SER A 368 25.57 -23.91 7.66
N GLY A 369 26.43 -22.90 7.68
CA GLY A 369 27.84 -23.06 7.31
C GLY A 369 28.52 -21.90 6.59
N ARG A 370 28.12 -20.68 6.88
CA ARG A 370 28.92 -19.49 6.54
C ARG A 370 29.26 -18.72 7.78
#